data_4b16020e147f0028713762dda3c61126
#
_entry.id   4b16020e147f0028713762dda3c61126
#
_cell.length_a   1.000
_cell.length_b   1.000
_cell.length_c   1.000
_cell.angle_alpha   90.00
_cell.angle_beta   90.00
_cell.angle_gamma   90.00
#
_symmetry.space_group_name_H-M   'P 1'
#
loop_
_entity.id
_entity.type
_entity.pdbx_description
1 polymer ?
#
loop_
_entity_poly.entity_id
_entity_poly.type
_entity_poly.pdbx_seq_one_letter_code
_entity_poly.pdbx_strand_id
1 'polypeptide(L)'
;MSSIQQKTDVILIGAGVMSATLGALLKELAPELEIKVFEKLAKAGEESSNEWNNAGTGHAALCELNYTSEKADGSIDISKAIKINEHFQLSRQFWAYLVKNN
;
A
#
# COMPACT_ATOMS: atom_id res chain seq x y z
N MET A 1 17.59 14.42 35.09
CA MET A 1 17.42 13.36 34.04
C MET A 1 17.02 14.07 32.77
N SER A 2 17.91 14.17 31.77
CA SER A 2 17.57 14.72 30.46
C SER A 2 16.67 13.69 29.75
N SER A 3 15.41 14.05 29.51
CA SER A 3 14.54 13.30 28.63
C SER A 3 15.22 13.26 27.27
N ILE A 4 15.67 12.08 26.83
CA ILE A 4 16.09 11.86 25.45
C ILE A 4 14.85 12.09 24.62
N GLN A 5 14.78 13.24 23.97
CA GLN A 5 13.69 13.55 23.06
C GLN A 5 13.88 12.65 21.83
N GLN A 6 13.10 11.58 21.76
CA GLN A 6 13.17 10.63 20.66
C GLN A 6 12.70 11.33 19.39
N LYS A 7 13.62 11.64 18.50
CA LYS A 7 13.31 12.23 17.20
C LYS A 7 12.48 11.24 16.39
N THR A 8 11.44 11.72 15.76
CA THR A 8 10.62 10.94 14.84
C THR A 8 10.55 11.70 13.50
N ASP A 9 10.98 11.05 12.44
CA ASP A 9 11.02 11.67 11.12
C ASP A 9 9.72 11.46 10.36
N VAL A 10 9.07 10.29 10.54
CA VAL A 10 7.82 9.94 9.86
C VAL A 10 6.83 9.36 10.86
N ILE A 11 5.58 9.81 10.77
CA ILE A 11 4.45 9.26 11.52
C ILE A 11 3.46 8.64 10.53
N LEU A 12 3.14 7.35 10.74
CA LEU A 12 2.12 6.63 10.00
C LEU A 12 0.91 6.40 10.92
N ILE A 13 -0.26 6.79 10.45
CA ILE A 13 -1.51 6.65 11.19
C ILE A 13 -2.30 5.46 10.66
N GLY A 14 -2.55 4.50 11.55
CA GLY A 14 -3.10 3.18 11.22
C GLY A 14 -2.03 2.20 10.79
N ALA A 15 -2.16 0.94 11.20
CA ALA A 15 -1.23 -0.13 10.88
C ALA A 15 -1.85 -1.16 9.90
N GLY A 16 -2.55 -0.67 8.90
CA GLY A 16 -3.04 -1.47 7.77
C GLY A 16 -1.98 -1.65 6.69
N VAL A 17 -2.33 -2.37 5.61
CA VAL A 17 -1.42 -2.70 4.50
C VAL A 17 -0.79 -1.47 3.84
N MET A 18 -1.50 -0.34 3.76
CA MET A 18 -0.97 0.90 3.17
C MET A 18 0.20 1.45 3.98
N SER A 19 0.03 1.62 5.29
CA SER A 19 1.10 2.10 6.19
C SER A 19 2.25 1.10 6.27
N ALA A 20 1.97 -0.18 6.34
CA ALA A 20 2.99 -1.23 6.38
C ALA A 20 3.85 -1.21 5.10
N THR A 21 3.22 -1.13 3.92
CA THR A 21 3.92 -1.05 2.64
C THR A 21 4.74 0.22 2.50
N LEU A 22 4.17 1.38 2.88
CA LEU A 22 4.90 2.65 2.86
C LEU A 22 6.07 2.65 3.83
N GLY A 23 5.87 2.15 5.05
CA GLY A 23 6.94 2.06 6.05
C GLY A 23 8.08 1.16 5.59
N ALA A 24 7.78 0.00 5.02
CA ALA A 24 8.77 -0.90 4.44
C ALA A 24 9.54 -0.23 3.29
N LEU A 25 8.84 0.42 2.36
CA LEU A 25 9.46 1.13 1.24
C LEU A 25 10.38 2.26 1.72
N LEU A 26 9.94 3.04 2.70
CA LEU A 26 10.75 4.12 3.27
C LEU A 26 12.01 3.58 3.93
N LYS A 27 11.93 2.45 4.65
CA LYS A 27 13.11 1.84 5.27
C LYS A 27 14.09 1.25 4.26
N GLU A 28 13.61 0.79 3.10
CA GLU A 28 14.49 0.36 2.00
C GLU A 28 15.20 1.55 1.31
N LEU A 29 14.52 2.67 1.15
CA LEU A 29 15.06 3.86 0.46
C LEU A 29 15.89 4.77 1.37
N ALA A 30 15.55 4.84 2.66
CA ALA A 30 16.15 5.72 3.65
C ALA A 30 16.14 5.01 5.02
N PRO A 31 17.04 4.04 5.24
CA PRO A 31 17.06 3.21 6.45
C PRO A 31 17.31 3.99 7.73
N GLU A 32 17.86 5.21 7.64
CA GLU A 32 18.11 6.11 8.78
C GLU A 32 16.85 6.76 9.35
N LEU A 33 15.73 6.75 8.63
CA LEU A 33 14.48 7.37 9.10
C LEU A 33 13.92 6.67 10.34
N GLU A 34 13.60 7.46 11.36
CA GLU A 34 12.87 7.02 12.54
C GLU A 34 11.36 7.08 12.25
N ILE A 35 10.76 5.91 12.03
CA ILE A 35 9.35 5.78 11.67
C ILE A 35 8.54 5.31 12.88
N LYS A 36 7.48 6.03 13.22
CA LYS A 36 6.47 5.61 14.20
C LYS A 36 5.14 5.31 13.55
N VAL A 37 4.58 4.17 13.90
CA VAL A 37 3.23 3.76 13.49
C VAL A 37 2.31 3.83 14.69
N PHE A 38 1.18 4.52 14.55
CA PHE A 38 0.14 4.60 15.56
C PHE A 38 -1.10 3.82 15.09
N GLU A 39 -1.51 2.84 15.89
CA GLU A 39 -2.70 2.03 15.65
C GLU A 39 -3.65 2.13 16.84
N LYS A 40 -4.93 2.35 16.55
CA LYS A 40 -5.98 2.44 17.59
C LYS A 40 -6.45 1.08 18.09
N LEU A 41 -6.30 0.03 17.26
CA LEU A 41 -6.69 -1.33 17.60
C LEU A 41 -5.55 -2.08 18.30
N ALA A 42 -5.85 -3.24 18.86
CA ALA A 42 -4.89 -4.01 19.65
C ALA A 42 -3.71 -4.57 18.82
N LYS A 43 -3.94 -4.79 17.52
CA LYS A 43 -2.94 -5.34 16.60
C LYS A 43 -2.99 -4.63 15.25
N ALA A 44 -1.89 -4.75 14.50
CA ALA A 44 -1.82 -4.32 13.11
C ALA A 44 -2.76 -5.18 12.23
N GLY A 45 -3.37 -4.56 11.24
CA GLY A 45 -4.17 -5.25 10.23
C GLY A 45 -5.54 -5.77 10.71
N GLU A 46 -6.05 -5.29 11.83
CA GLU A 46 -7.34 -5.76 12.39
C GLU A 46 -8.58 -5.14 11.74
N GLU A 47 -8.45 -4.10 10.90
CA GLU A 47 -9.57 -3.46 10.20
C GLU A 47 -9.69 -3.96 8.76
N SER A 48 -9.58 -3.08 7.78
CA SER A 48 -9.73 -3.41 6.35
C SER A 48 -8.65 -4.37 5.81
N SER A 49 -7.49 -4.43 6.45
CA SER A 49 -6.42 -5.38 6.11
C SER A 49 -6.57 -6.74 6.79
N ASN A 50 -7.60 -6.94 7.60
CA ASN A 50 -7.91 -8.24 8.20
C ASN A 50 -8.39 -9.22 7.13
N GLU A 51 -8.00 -10.48 7.22
CA GLU A 51 -8.34 -11.54 6.26
C GLU A 51 -9.86 -11.75 6.07
N TRP A 52 -10.67 -11.41 7.07
CA TRP A 52 -12.13 -11.52 7.02
C TRP A 52 -12.82 -10.26 6.47
N ASN A 53 -12.08 -9.16 6.30
CA ASN A 53 -12.64 -7.86 5.92
C ASN A 53 -12.29 -7.42 4.49
N ASN A 54 -11.57 -8.26 3.75
CA ASN A 54 -11.23 -7.99 2.36
C ASN A 54 -11.16 -9.29 1.54
N ALA A 55 -11.13 -9.16 0.21
CA ALA A 55 -11.08 -10.32 -0.69
C ALA A 55 -9.70 -10.97 -0.79
N GLY A 56 -8.66 -10.39 -0.22
CA GLY A 56 -7.28 -10.89 -0.25
C GLY A 56 -6.68 -11.00 -1.65
N THR A 57 -7.19 -10.24 -2.61
CA THR A 57 -6.78 -10.32 -4.02
C THR A 57 -5.93 -9.14 -4.42
N GLY A 58 -4.91 -9.40 -5.23
CA GLY A 58 -4.21 -8.36 -5.98
C GLY A 58 -5.02 -7.98 -7.23
N HIS A 59 -5.09 -6.68 -7.55
CA HIS A 59 -5.94 -6.14 -8.59
C HIS A 59 -5.15 -5.71 -9.82
N ALA A 60 -5.25 -6.50 -10.91
CA ALA A 60 -4.60 -6.21 -12.20
C ALA A 60 -5.49 -5.44 -13.19
N ALA A 61 -6.66 -4.98 -12.78
CA ALA A 61 -7.68 -4.32 -13.58
C ALA A 61 -8.31 -5.18 -14.72
N LEU A 62 -8.13 -6.49 -14.70
CA LEU A 62 -8.60 -7.37 -15.79
C LEU A 62 -10.06 -7.80 -15.64
N CYS A 63 -10.65 -7.68 -14.46
CA CYS A 63 -12.01 -8.16 -14.15
C CYS A 63 -12.92 -7.06 -13.58
N GLU A 64 -12.55 -5.79 -13.76
CA GLU A 64 -13.29 -4.66 -13.18
C GLU A 64 -13.82 -3.73 -14.26
N LEU A 65 -15.12 -3.77 -14.48
CA LEU A 65 -15.80 -2.91 -15.46
C LEU A 65 -15.71 -1.41 -15.10
N ASN A 66 -15.54 -1.08 -13.82
CA ASN A 66 -15.40 0.31 -13.36
C ASN A 66 -14.15 1.04 -13.90
N TYR A 67 -13.22 0.31 -14.51
CA TYR A 67 -12.00 0.88 -15.08
C TYR A 67 -12.06 1.10 -16.57
N THR A 68 -13.18 0.71 -17.21
CA THR A 68 -13.38 0.77 -18.66
C THR A 68 -14.72 1.43 -18.96
N SER A 69 -14.79 2.75 -18.82
CA SER A 69 -16.02 3.51 -19.06
C SER A 69 -16.25 3.78 -20.56
N GLU A 70 -17.50 3.72 -20.98
CA GLU A 70 -17.91 4.14 -22.32
C GLU A 70 -17.90 5.68 -22.42
N LYS A 71 -17.33 6.18 -23.51
CA LYS A 71 -17.34 7.61 -23.86
C LYS A 71 -18.59 7.96 -24.67
N ALA A 72 -18.83 9.28 -24.82
CA ALA A 72 -19.97 9.79 -25.57
C ALA A 72 -20.00 9.38 -27.05
N ASP A 73 -18.86 9.03 -27.63
CA ASP A 73 -18.72 8.53 -29.01
C ASP A 73 -18.86 7.01 -29.16
N GLY A 74 -19.18 6.30 -28.07
CA GLY A 74 -19.31 4.85 -28.01
C GLY A 74 -17.97 4.10 -27.88
N SER A 75 -16.83 4.78 -27.86
CA SER A 75 -15.54 4.15 -27.59
C SER A 75 -15.37 3.85 -26.10
N ILE A 76 -14.52 2.86 -25.78
CA ILE A 76 -14.22 2.50 -24.39
C ILE A 76 -12.92 3.16 -23.96
N ASP A 77 -12.97 3.86 -22.80
CA ASP A 77 -11.77 4.40 -22.17
C ASP A 77 -11.07 3.32 -21.34
N ILE A 78 -9.87 2.95 -21.74
CA ILE A 78 -9.04 1.95 -21.06
C ILE A 78 -7.89 2.56 -20.25
N SER A 79 -7.77 3.88 -20.24
CA SER A 79 -6.63 4.59 -19.60
C SER A 79 -6.50 4.27 -18.11
N LYS A 80 -7.63 4.22 -17.40
CA LYS A 80 -7.66 3.87 -15.98
C LYS A 80 -7.24 2.41 -15.75
N ALA A 81 -7.71 1.48 -16.59
CA ALA A 81 -7.33 0.06 -16.49
C ALA A 81 -5.83 -0.14 -16.71
N ILE A 82 -5.24 0.52 -17.70
CA ILE A 82 -3.80 0.50 -17.96
C ILE A 82 -3.03 0.99 -16.74
N LYS A 83 -3.39 2.16 -16.20
CA LYS A 83 -2.72 2.75 -15.03
C LYS A 83 -2.80 1.84 -13.79
N ILE A 84 -3.95 1.23 -13.52
CA ILE A 84 -4.12 0.29 -12.41
C ILE A 84 -3.26 -0.96 -12.62
N ASN A 85 -3.18 -1.48 -13.85
CA ASN A 85 -2.32 -2.60 -14.17
C ASN A 85 -0.84 -2.28 -13.95
N GLU A 86 -0.37 -1.12 -14.40
CA GLU A 86 1.01 -0.65 -14.17
C GLU A 86 1.33 -0.60 -12.67
N HIS A 87 0.45 -0.01 -11.85
CA HIS A 87 0.63 0.04 -10.39
C HIS A 87 0.65 -1.36 -9.78
N PHE A 88 -0.17 -2.28 -10.26
CA PHE A 88 -0.18 -3.66 -9.83
C PHE A 88 1.16 -4.37 -10.14
N GLN A 89 1.73 -4.17 -11.34
CA GLN A 89 3.02 -4.75 -11.69
C GLN A 89 4.17 -4.17 -10.84
N LEU A 90 4.15 -2.87 -10.55
CA LEU A 90 5.12 -2.25 -9.63
C LEU A 90 5.01 -2.83 -8.22
N SER A 91 3.79 -2.99 -7.71
CA SER A 91 3.54 -3.60 -6.40
C SER A 91 4.08 -5.03 -6.34
N ARG A 92 3.86 -5.83 -7.38
CA ARG A 92 4.40 -7.20 -7.47
C ARG A 92 5.93 -7.23 -7.45
N GLN A 93 6.59 -6.31 -8.14
CA GLN A 93 8.06 -6.20 -8.13
C GLN A 93 8.56 -5.87 -6.72
N PHE A 94 7.92 -4.92 -6.04
CA PHE A 94 8.29 -4.55 -4.68
C PHE A 94 8.10 -5.71 -3.69
N TRP A 95 6.97 -6.40 -3.73
CA TRP A 95 6.75 -7.58 -2.88
C TRP A 95 7.74 -8.71 -3.18
N ALA A 96 8.03 -8.97 -4.45
CA ALA A 96 9.03 -9.98 -4.83
C ALA A 96 10.44 -9.60 -4.33
N TYR A 97 10.78 -8.32 -4.35
CA TYR A 97 12.03 -7.81 -3.79
C TYR A 97 12.09 -8.05 -2.28
N LEU A 98 11.06 -7.69 -1.53
CA LEU A 98 11.02 -7.89 -0.08
C LEU A 98 11.15 -9.38 0.29
N VAL A 99 10.41 -10.25 -0.38
CA VAL A 99 10.49 -11.71 -0.12
C VAL A 99 11.87 -12.28 -0.42
N LYS A 100 12.55 -11.75 -1.44
CA LYS A 100 13.90 -12.22 -1.81
C LYS A 100 14.97 -11.78 -0.82
N ASN A 101 14.81 -10.62 -0.19
CA ASN A 101 15.86 -9.99 0.61
C ASN A 101 15.63 -10.06 2.13
N ASN A 102 14.50 -10.59 2.58
CA ASN A 102 14.14 -10.85 3.97
C ASN A 102 13.70 -12.29 4.18
#